data_6e3731ccced2dbf5a522481645bc5038
#
_entry.id   6e3731ccced2dbf5a522481645bc5038
#
_cell.length_a   1.000
_cell.length_b   1.000
_cell.length_c   1.000
_cell.angle_alpha   90.00
_cell.angle_beta   90.00
_cell.angle_gamma   90.00
#
_symmetry.space_group_name_H-M   'P 1'
#
loop_
_entity.id
_entity.type
_entity.pdbx_description
1 polymer ?
#
loop_
_entity_poly.entity_id
_entity_poly.type
_entity_poly.pdbx_seq_one_letter_code
_entity_poly.pdbx_strand_id
1 'polypeptide(L)'
;MKTFGSTYRRALTIAMAAIMGFTPMLSIPAFASSHMDAPLITRDPSANTTDVYAFVRPDANGNKALNLALGVYPHQNPGIGPNKYNFDENVRYEIHVALGGDIAAGRPTLTYRFEFNTAFKSQKTLLQSYLGVIQNLDDAAQNLTQTYRITKIDYRNGTGTFIGQGAVPPNNQGNATPFYNEGDNGENPARKGVATATELDKYTRQAIVTFPNGYTAFAGQRDDGFFGDIQSIFDLLKLRNPGKDSQGGYNLHLMSLRVPLSELGGDQQTVGVFATTSRAMAPAQSTSGRGFLDLIRRPQFVQVARQGNPLFNEGLVAIEDKDTYSRTLPTTDGQIFRKYAENPELATLINLLIGGGQQLAIDKGRADIAAIFIPDLIKIDLSTDPVRLAGNGPGAATNPDDMGFSRLSIFGGDILESRAAGHPFRLPSQFLGLPAGKFFVPGGWPNGRRFGDDVVDIAIIALLSDLRNPAALKINDPFMGNYDGVTGNEMGFNKVFPYESTPQNGRNIVGMK
;
A
#
# COMPACT_ATOMS: atom_id res chain seq x y z
N MET A 1 51.73 -17.51 53.05
CA MET A 1 51.07 -17.47 51.73
C MET A 1 49.68 -16.93 51.95
N LYS A 2 49.50 -15.64 51.71
CA LYS A 2 48.25 -14.93 52.00
C LYS A 2 47.48 -14.75 50.67
N THR A 3 46.19 -15.02 50.70
CA THR A 3 45.16 -14.99 49.67
C THR A 3 45.04 -13.62 48.98
N PHE A 4 45.54 -13.55 47.76
CA PHE A 4 45.22 -12.47 46.80
C PHE A 4 44.34 -13.08 45.71
N GLY A 5 43.04 -13.14 45.91
CA GLY A 5 42.17 -13.79 44.93
C GLY A 5 40.70 -13.36 44.94
N SER A 6 40.27 -12.64 45.98
CA SER A 6 38.82 -12.36 46.14
C SER A 6 38.38 -10.97 45.65
N THR A 7 39.29 -10.00 45.66
CA THR A 7 38.96 -8.60 45.35
C THR A 7 38.88 -8.33 43.84
N TYR A 8 39.69 -9.02 43.04
CA TYR A 8 39.68 -8.87 41.58
C TYR A 8 38.44 -9.49 40.88
N ARG A 9 37.94 -10.60 41.44
CA ARG A 9 36.71 -11.22 40.89
C ARG A 9 35.47 -10.37 41.16
N ARG A 10 35.38 -9.68 42.30
CA ARG A 10 34.25 -8.78 42.61
C ARG A 10 34.31 -7.46 41.80
N ALA A 11 35.47 -6.93 41.53
CA ALA A 11 35.63 -5.75 40.70
C ALA A 11 35.28 -6.04 39.21
N LEU A 12 35.63 -7.23 38.69
CA LEU A 12 35.27 -7.61 37.30
C LEU A 12 33.79 -7.90 37.12
N THR A 13 33.12 -8.47 38.14
CA THR A 13 31.68 -8.72 38.11
C THR A 13 30.86 -7.42 38.19
N ILE A 14 31.32 -6.44 38.97
CA ILE A 14 30.68 -5.13 39.08
C ILE A 14 30.92 -4.30 37.79
N ALA A 15 32.09 -4.41 37.16
CA ALA A 15 32.38 -3.74 35.89
C ALA A 15 31.58 -4.33 34.73
N MET A 16 31.36 -5.66 34.67
CA MET A 16 30.48 -6.28 33.68
C MET A 16 29.00 -5.96 33.92
N ALA A 17 28.55 -5.86 35.17
CA ALA A 17 27.16 -5.46 35.46
C ALA A 17 26.91 -3.95 35.16
N ALA A 18 27.93 -3.10 35.30
CA ALA A 18 27.82 -1.69 34.95
C ALA A 18 27.86 -1.42 33.43
N ILE A 19 28.49 -2.31 32.64
CA ILE A 19 28.51 -2.19 31.17
C ILE A 19 27.22 -2.71 30.55
N MET A 20 26.47 -3.62 31.18
CA MET A 20 25.15 -4.06 30.73
C MET A 20 24.01 -3.12 31.14
N GLY A 21 24.27 -2.10 31.98
CA GLY A 21 23.26 -1.17 32.50
C GLY A 21 23.12 0.15 31.74
N PHE A 22 23.94 0.43 30.72
CA PHE A 22 23.92 1.68 29.96
C PHE A 22 24.12 1.46 28.45
N THR A 23 23.34 0.56 27.85
CA THR A 23 22.95 0.77 26.47
C THR A 23 21.72 1.67 26.52
N PRO A 24 21.78 2.91 25.99
CA PRO A 24 20.53 3.61 25.72
C PRO A 24 19.75 2.71 24.75
N MET A 25 18.65 2.13 25.22
CA MET A 25 17.61 1.67 24.32
C MET A 25 17.13 2.91 23.57
N LEU A 26 17.73 3.17 22.43
CA LEU A 26 17.12 3.98 21.41
C LEU A 26 15.84 3.23 21.07
N SER A 27 14.74 3.63 21.68
CA SER A 27 13.41 3.26 21.24
C SER A 27 13.27 3.83 19.83
N ILE A 28 13.57 2.98 18.84
CA ILE A 28 13.19 3.25 17.46
C ILE A 28 11.69 3.10 17.48
N PRO A 29 10.92 4.15 17.17
CA PRO A 29 9.47 3.98 17.00
C PRO A 29 9.27 2.94 15.88
N ALA A 30 8.68 1.81 16.21
CA ALA A 30 8.25 0.82 15.24
C ALA A 30 6.97 1.34 14.60
N PHE A 31 7.09 1.82 13.38
CA PHE A 31 5.96 2.15 12.50
C PHE A 31 5.75 0.98 11.54
N ALA A 32 4.52 0.64 11.28
CA ALA A 32 4.14 -0.60 10.63
C ALA A 32 3.17 -0.36 9.47
N SER A 33 3.13 -1.31 8.56
CA SER A 33 2.47 -1.46 7.27
C SER A 33 3.16 -0.72 6.13
N SER A 34 3.95 -1.42 5.32
CA SER A 34 4.81 -0.88 4.24
C SER A 34 5.21 0.61 4.38
N HIS A 35 4.57 1.28 5.29
CA HIS A 35 4.78 2.60 5.80
C HIS A 35 6.03 2.59 6.69
N MET A 36 7.22 2.79 6.10
CA MET A 36 8.50 2.80 6.84
C MET A 36 8.94 1.40 7.32
N ASP A 37 8.66 0.37 6.55
CA ASP A 37 8.89 -1.04 6.91
C ASP A 37 10.36 -1.49 6.85
N ALA A 38 11.25 -0.73 6.22
CA ALA A 38 12.67 -1.06 6.12
C ALA A 38 13.56 0.12 6.57
N PRO A 39 14.71 -0.15 7.19
CA PRO A 39 15.55 0.88 7.83
C PRO A 39 16.00 2.02 6.91
N LEU A 40 16.29 1.72 5.64
CA LEU A 40 16.79 2.74 4.72
C LEU A 40 15.67 3.56 4.10
N ILE A 41 14.57 2.93 3.71
CA ILE A 41 13.48 3.66 3.07
C ILE A 41 12.73 4.58 4.05
N THR A 42 12.72 4.26 5.33
CA THR A 42 12.19 5.13 6.38
C THR A 42 12.82 6.54 6.36
N ARG A 43 14.05 6.67 5.87
CA ARG A 43 14.77 7.95 5.76
C ARG A 43 14.46 8.71 4.46
N ASP A 44 13.65 8.14 3.58
CA ASP A 44 13.28 8.72 2.29
C ASP A 44 11.75 8.66 2.09
N PRO A 45 10.98 9.43 2.85
CA PRO A 45 9.52 9.31 2.86
C PRO A 45 8.87 9.51 1.48
N SER A 46 9.38 10.42 0.65
CA SER A 46 8.80 10.70 -0.66
C SER A 46 8.97 9.56 -1.68
N ALA A 47 9.93 8.65 -1.45
CA ALA A 47 10.12 7.44 -2.23
C ALA A 47 9.55 6.19 -1.54
N ASN A 48 9.14 6.29 -0.27
CA ASN A 48 8.60 5.18 0.49
C ASN A 48 7.20 4.83 -0.01
N THR A 49 7.01 3.58 -0.43
CA THR A 49 5.71 3.03 -0.80
C THR A 49 4.86 2.81 0.45
N THR A 50 3.55 3.00 0.34
CA THR A 50 2.59 2.66 1.38
C THR A 50 1.82 1.41 1.01
N ASP A 51 1.13 1.45 -0.13
CA ASP A 51 0.24 0.40 -0.59
C ASP A 51 0.24 0.25 -2.09
N VAL A 52 0.04 -0.99 -2.55
CA VAL A 52 -0.27 -1.32 -3.93
C VAL A 52 -1.66 -1.93 -3.98
N TYR A 53 -2.48 -1.43 -4.89
CA TYR A 53 -3.82 -1.96 -5.14
C TYR A 53 -3.95 -2.41 -6.58
N ALA A 54 -4.62 -3.54 -6.80
CA ALA A 54 -4.90 -4.09 -8.11
C ALA A 54 -6.23 -4.87 -8.08
N PHE A 55 -7.22 -4.43 -8.86
CA PHE A 55 -8.53 -5.07 -8.88
C PHE A 55 -9.29 -4.80 -10.18
N VAL A 56 -10.18 -5.71 -10.56
CA VAL A 56 -11.06 -5.54 -11.72
C VAL A 56 -12.29 -4.77 -11.31
N ARG A 57 -12.67 -3.77 -12.11
CA ARG A 57 -13.93 -3.04 -11.98
C ARG A 57 -14.31 -2.44 -13.35
N PRO A 58 -15.60 -2.31 -13.65
CA PRO A 58 -16.02 -1.67 -14.90
C PRO A 58 -15.65 -0.19 -14.93
N ASP A 59 -15.36 0.29 -16.14
CA ASP A 59 -15.25 1.72 -16.43
C ASP A 59 -16.65 2.38 -16.47
N ALA A 60 -16.69 3.67 -16.79
CA ALA A 60 -17.95 4.42 -16.90
C ALA A 60 -18.90 3.89 -17.98
N ASN A 61 -18.41 3.11 -18.94
CA ASN A 61 -19.17 2.52 -20.03
C ASN A 61 -19.59 1.06 -19.75
N GLY A 62 -19.22 0.53 -18.57
CA GLY A 62 -19.49 -0.86 -18.19
C GLY A 62 -18.44 -1.86 -18.66
N ASN A 63 -17.35 -1.44 -19.32
CA ASN A 63 -16.30 -2.34 -19.75
C ASN A 63 -15.40 -2.70 -18.57
N LYS A 64 -15.05 -3.97 -18.41
CA LYS A 64 -14.07 -4.40 -17.41
C LYS A 64 -12.72 -3.71 -17.63
N ALA A 65 -12.09 -3.24 -16.56
CA ALA A 65 -10.77 -2.65 -16.59
C ALA A 65 -9.97 -3.07 -15.35
N LEU A 66 -8.66 -3.15 -15.48
CA LEU A 66 -7.75 -3.33 -14.35
C LEU A 66 -7.49 -1.96 -13.73
N ASN A 67 -7.82 -1.80 -12.46
CA ASN A 67 -7.52 -0.60 -11.69
C ASN A 67 -6.27 -0.87 -10.86
N LEU A 68 -5.29 0.01 -11.02
CA LEU A 68 -4.01 -0.01 -10.34
C LEU A 68 -3.87 1.23 -9.49
N ALA A 69 -3.31 1.10 -8.30
CA ALA A 69 -2.90 2.27 -7.53
C ALA A 69 -1.61 1.99 -6.75
N LEU A 70 -0.84 3.05 -6.56
CA LEU A 70 0.37 3.07 -5.74
C LEU A 70 0.28 4.28 -4.81
N GLY A 71 0.27 4.00 -3.51
CA GLY A 71 0.45 5.00 -2.47
C GLY A 71 1.92 5.18 -2.11
N VAL A 72 2.31 6.41 -1.83
CA VAL A 72 3.67 6.79 -1.41
C VAL A 72 3.61 7.92 -0.39
N TYR A 73 4.74 8.16 0.27
CA TYR A 73 4.89 9.25 1.22
C TYR A 73 3.96 9.06 2.44
N PRO A 74 4.23 8.05 3.28
CA PRO A 74 3.41 7.70 4.43
C PRO A 74 3.36 8.80 5.51
N HIS A 75 2.36 8.71 6.38
CA HIS A 75 2.19 9.51 7.58
C HIS A 75 2.23 11.03 7.33
N GLN A 76 1.59 11.48 6.26
CA GLN A 76 1.44 12.91 6.02
C GLN A 76 0.49 13.51 7.05
N ASN A 77 1.04 14.23 8.03
CA ASN A 77 0.24 14.97 9.00
C ASN A 77 -0.47 16.13 8.29
N PRO A 78 -1.81 16.16 8.25
CA PRO A 78 -2.55 17.24 7.60
C PRO A 78 -2.27 18.62 8.17
N GLY A 79 -1.88 18.71 9.45
CA GLY A 79 -1.57 19.96 10.15
C GLY A 79 -0.12 20.44 9.98
N ILE A 80 0.60 19.96 8.97
CA ILE A 80 1.99 20.38 8.74
C ILE A 80 2.10 21.89 8.46
N GLY A 81 3.23 22.47 8.84
CA GLY A 81 3.55 23.89 8.73
C GLY A 81 3.68 24.44 7.29
N PRO A 82 4.64 25.36 7.03
CA PRO A 82 4.65 26.12 5.79
C PRO A 82 4.91 25.30 4.53
N ASN A 83 5.57 24.15 4.66
CA ASN A 83 5.81 23.23 3.55
C ASN A 83 4.59 22.34 3.31
N LYS A 84 4.39 21.94 2.06
CA LYS A 84 3.40 20.93 1.70
C LYS A 84 4.08 19.64 1.24
N TYR A 85 3.40 18.53 1.40
CA TYR A 85 3.81 17.25 0.83
C TYR A 85 3.65 17.28 -0.69
N ASN A 86 4.61 16.72 -1.42
CA ASN A 86 4.62 16.66 -2.88
C ASN A 86 5.23 15.35 -3.34
N PHE A 87 4.88 14.90 -4.53
CA PHE A 87 5.71 13.92 -5.24
C PHE A 87 7.11 14.52 -5.49
N ASP A 88 8.13 13.67 -5.40
CA ASP A 88 9.51 14.10 -5.65
C ASP A 88 9.86 13.92 -7.13
N GLU A 89 10.27 14.97 -7.80
CA GLU A 89 10.65 14.94 -9.22
C GLU A 89 11.95 14.15 -9.50
N ASN A 90 12.71 13.82 -8.46
CA ASN A 90 13.89 12.98 -8.54
C ASN A 90 13.60 11.51 -8.21
N VAL A 91 12.33 11.14 -8.10
CA VAL A 91 11.87 9.77 -7.91
C VAL A 91 11.08 9.32 -9.14
N ARG A 92 11.34 8.13 -9.62
CA ARG A 92 10.47 7.39 -10.53
C ARG A 92 9.56 6.51 -9.72
N TYR A 93 8.27 6.62 -9.99
CA TYR A 93 7.23 5.78 -9.40
C TYR A 93 6.73 4.85 -10.49
N GLU A 94 6.81 3.55 -10.26
CA GLU A 94 6.53 2.56 -11.29
C GLU A 94 5.58 1.48 -10.78
N ILE A 95 4.51 1.24 -11.53
CA ILE A 95 3.60 0.11 -11.32
C ILE A 95 3.87 -0.90 -12.43
N HIS A 96 4.20 -2.11 -12.04
CA HIS A 96 4.60 -3.20 -12.93
C HIS A 96 3.48 -4.22 -13.06
N VAL A 97 3.29 -4.72 -14.28
CA VAL A 97 2.36 -5.81 -14.58
C VAL A 97 3.11 -6.95 -15.24
N ALA A 98 3.04 -8.12 -14.65
CA ALA A 98 3.58 -9.37 -15.17
C ALA A 98 2.46 -10.18 -15.85
N LEU A 99 2.71 -10.68 -17.04
CA LEU A 99 1.79 -11.47 -17.85
C LEU A 99 2.36 -12.87 -18.13
N GLY A 100 1.49 -13.87 -18.17
CA GLY A 100 1.86 -15.23 -18.55
C GLY A 100 3.02 -15.80 -17.71
N GLY A 101 4.06 -16.28 -18.37
CA GLY A 101 5.24 -16.87 -17.69
C GLY A 101 6.05 -15.89 -16.86
N ASP A 102 5.92 -14.59 -17.07
CA ASP A 102 6.63 -13.58 -16.29
C ASP A 102 6.11 -13.50 -14.85
N ILE A 103 4.85 -13.92 -14.59
CA ILE A 103 4.30 -13.99 -13.23
C ILE A 103 5.14 -14.93 -12.37
N ALA A 104 5.33 -16.16 -12.81
CA ALA A 104 6.12 -17.15 -12.08
C ALA A 104 7.61 -16.77 -11.99
N ALA A 105 8.10 -16.03 -12.97
CA ALA A 105 9.48 -15.54 -13.01
C ALA A 105 9.69 -14.24 -12.19
N GLY A 106 8.63 -13.61 -11.68
CA GLY A 106 8.72 -12.34 -10.96
C GLY A 106 9.21 -11.16 -11.80
N ARG A 107 8.99 -11.20 -13.13
CA ARG A 107 9.48 -10.17 -14.06
C ARG A 107 8.35 -9.27 -14.54
N PRO A 108 8.57 -7.96 -14.69
CA PRO A 108 7.59 -7.09 -15.33
C PRO A 108 7.51 -7.40 -16.84
N THR A 109 6.30 -7.56 -17.37
CA THR A 109 6.02 -7.54 -18.81
C THR A 109 5.76 -6.11 -19.28
N LEU A 110 5.02 -5.35 -18.47
CA LEU A 110 4.69 -3.94 -18.68
C LEU A 110 5.05 -3.14 -17.43
N THR A 111 5.43 -1.88 -17.62
CA THR A 111 5.62 -0.91 -16.54
C THR A 111 4.92 0.39 -16.89
N TYR A 112 4.14 0.90 -15.96
CA TYR A 112 3.55 2.24 -16.01
C TYR A 112 4.33 3.15 -15.09
N ARG A 113 5.10 4.06 -15.69
CA ARG A 113 5.98 5.00 -14.99
C ARG A 113 5.32 6.36 -14.87
N PHE A 114 5.25 6.87 -13.65
CA PHE A 114 4.88 8.24 -13.34
C PHE A 114 6.14 9.04 -13.04
N GLU A 115 6.25 10.20 -13.68
CA GLU A 115 7.31 11.18 -13.46
C GLU A 115 6.66 12.56 -13.24
N PHE A 116 7.13 13.28 -12.25
CA PHE A 116 6.52 14.54 -11.81
C PHE A 116 7.41 15.72 -12.14
N ASN A 117 6.77 16.87 -12.31
CA ASN A 117 7.44 18.17 -12.47
C ASN A 117 6.77 19.19 -11.56
N THR A 118 7.58 19.95 -10.80
CA THR A 118 7.15 20.95 -9.84
C THR A 118 7.45 22.35 -10.38
N ALA A 119 6.48 23.26 -10.25
CA ALA A 119 6.64 24.65 -10.63
C ALA A 119 6.18 25.59 -9.51
N PHE A 120 6.93 26.67 -9.32
CA PHE A 120 6.57 27.77 -8.44
C PHE A 120 6.22 29.00 -9.25
N LYS A 121 5.12 29.67 -8.89
CA LYS A 121 4.75 30.95 -9.45
C LYS A 121 5.61 32.07 -8.89
N SER A 122 5.88 32.03 -7.59
CA SER A 122 6.73 32.97 -6.89
C SER A 122 7.50 32.28 -5.77
N GLN A 123 8.79 32.55 -5.69
CA GLN A 123 9.63 32.19 -4.56
C GLN A 123 9.92 33.39 -3.63
N LYS A 124 9.29 34.53 -3.91
CA LYS A 124 9.45 35.78 -3.14
C LYS A 124 8.32 36.00 -2.12
N THR A 125 7.78 34.92 -1.58
CA THR A 125 6.70 34.91 -0.58
C THR A 125 6.96 33.85 0.48
N LEU A 126 6.44 34.07 1.68
CA LEU A 126 6.43 33.03 2.72
C LEU A 126 5.34 31.97 2.44
N LEU A 127 4.34 32.29 1.60
CA LEU A 127 3.23 31.38 1.28
C LEU A 127 3.66 30.39 0.19
N GLN A 128 4.21 29.27 0.60
CA GLN A 128 4.75 28.29 -0.33
C GLN A 128 3.69 27.70 -1.27
N SER A 129 2.54 27.33 -0.74
CA SER A 129 1.56 26.53 -1.46
C SER A 129 0.47 27.36 -2.12
N TYR A 130 -0.17 28.25 -1.37
CA TYR A 130 -1.37 28.96 -1.79
C TYR A 130 -1.29 30.44 -1.44
N LEU A 131 -1.56 31.29 -2.43
CA LEU A 131 -1.59 32.76 -2.30
C LEU A 131 -3.00 33.27 -1.96
N GLY A 132 -3.99 32.39 -1.91
CA GLY A 132 -5.39 32.66 -1.63
C GLY A 132 -6.22 31.38 -1.67
N VAL A 133 -7.54 31.55 -1.69
CA VAL A 133 -8.49 30.43 -1.81
C VAL A 133 -8.46 29.88 -3.24
N ILE A 134 -8.23 28.61 -3.37
CA ILE A 134 -8.16 27.91 -4.66
C ILE A 134 -9.57 27.58 -5.14
N GLN A 135 -9.96 28.14 -6.27
CA GLN A 135 -11.27 27.91 -6.86
C GLN A 135 -11.28 26.72 -7.82
N ASN A 136 -10.21 26.47 -8.55
CA ASN A 136 -10.10 25.43 -9.57
C ASN A 136 -8.66 24.91 -9.63
N LEU A 137 -8.47 23.81 -10.35
CA LEU A 137 -7.18 23.17 -10.51
C LEU A 137 -6.11 24.07 -11.18
N ASP A 138 -6.55 24.98 -12.02
CA ASP A 138 -5.71 25.95 -12.73
C ASP A 138 -5.67 27.33 -12.06
N ASP A 139 -6.16 27.46 -10.81
CA ASP A 139 -6.29 28.75 -10.13
C ASP A 139 -4.96 29.47 -9.99
N ALA A 140 -5.03 30.76 -10.27
CA ALA A 140 -3.89 31.67 -10.16
C ALA A 140 -3.34 31.81 -8.73
N ALA A 141 -4.13 31.51 -7.72
CA ALA A 141 -3.72 31.49 -6.32
C ALA A 141 -2.89 30.29 -5.93
N GLN A 142 -2.77 29.24 -6.75
CA GLN A 142 -1.79 28.19 -6.52
C GLN A 142 -0.37 28.71 -6.76
N ASN A 143 0.47 28.70 -5.75
CA ASN A 143 1.88 29.08 -5.87
C ASN A 143 2.75 27.90 -6.29
N LEU A 144 2.58 26.74 -5.65
CA LEU A 144 3.24 25.50 -6.01
C LEU A 144 2.25 24.61 -6.75
N THR A 145 2.61 24.18 -7.96
CA THR A 145 1.83 23.25 -8.78
C THR A 145 2.69 22.07 -9.19
N GLN A 146 2.07 20.92 -9.34
CA GLN A 146 2.72 19.75 -9.94
C GLN A 146 1.92 19.22 -11.13
N THR A 147 2.65 18.69 -12.11
CA THR A 147 2.11 17.90 -13.21
C THR A 147 2.79 16.53 -13.24
N TYR A 148 2.11 15.54 -13.79
CA TYR A 148 2.69 14.22 -13.99
C TYR A 148 2.59 13.79 -15.45
N ARG A 149 3.51 12.91 -15.82
CA ARG A 149 3.56 12.23 -17.11
C ARG A 149 3.56 10.73 -16.90
N ILE A 150 2.80 10.00 -17.74
CA ILE A 150 2.75 8.54 -17.69
C ILE A 150 3.37 7.98 -18.98
N THR A 151 4.32 7.05 -18.79
CA THR A 151 4.93 6.29 -19.87
C THR A 151 4.70 4.80 -19.63
N LYS A 152 4.14 4.09 -20.63
CA LYS A 152 4.10 2.62 -20.67
C LYS A 152 5.40 2.10 -21.27
N ILE A 153 6.07 1.21 -20.57
CA ILE A 153 7.24 0.47 -21.04
C ILE A 153 6.81 -0.96 -21.28
N ASP A 154 6.98 -1.44 -22.49
CA ASP A 154 6.69 -2.82 -22.87
C ASP A 154 8.00 -3.57 -23.09
N TYR A 155 8.31 -4.48 -22.18
CA TYR A 155 9.57 -5.24 -22.22
C TYR A 155 9.59 -6.33 -23.29
N ARG A 156 8.45 -6.73 -23.85
CA ARG A 156 8.38 -7.71 -24.94
C ARG A 156 9.03 -7.21 -26.22
N ASN A 157 8.99 -5.91 -26.45
CA ASN A 157 9.54 -5.26 -27.65
C ASN A 157 10.52 -4.11 -27.35
N GLY A 158 10.76 -3.82 -26.06
CA GLY A 158 11.67 -2.76 -25.63
C GLY A 158 11.18 -1.34 -25.92
N THR A 159 9.87 -1.13 -26.07
CA THR A 159 9.31 0.18 -26.43
C THR A 159 8.82 0.96 -25.21
N GLY A 160 8.97 2.28 -25.26
CA GLY A 160 8.36 3.22 -24.34
C GLY A 160 7.30 4.07 -25.08
N THR A 161 6.05 4.01 -24.62
CA THR A 161 4.93 4.74 -25.21
C THR A 161 4.39 5.77 -24.21
N PHE A 162 4.28 7.02 -24.63
CA PHE A 162 3.62 8.06 -23.86
C PHE A 162 2.10 7.79 -23.79
N ILE A 163 1.55 7.66 -22.59
CA ILE A 163 0.11 7.48 -22.38
C ILE A 163 -0.59 8.82 -22.30
N GLY A 164 -0.08 9.74 -21.47
CA GLY A 164 -0.69 11.02 -21.23
C GLY A 164 -0.04 11.77 -20.07
N GLN A 165 -0.62 12.92 -19.76
CA GLN A 165 -0.19 13.78 -18.65
C GLN A 165 -1.40 14.36 -17.93
N GLY A 166 -1.22 14.73 -16.65
CA GLY A 166 -2.26 15.36 -15.85
C GLY A 166 -1.68 16.36 -14.85
N ALA A 167 -2.55 17.09 -14.20
CA ALA A 167 -2.20 17.98 -13.10
C ALA A 167 -2.50 17.30 -11.75
N VAL A 168 -1.65 17.56 -10.77
CA VAL A 168 -1.86 17.13 -9.39
C VAL A 168 -2.75 18.19 -8.72
N PRO A 169 -3.86 17.78 -8.07
CA PRO A 169 -4.72 18.72 -7.35
C PRO A 169 -4.00 19.30 -6.12
N PRO A 170 -4.47 20.44 -5.60
CA PRO A 170 -3.93 21.00 -4.38
C PRO A 170 -4.10 20.02 -3.20
N ASN A 171 -3.19 20.05 -2.22
CA ASN A 171 -3.40 19.33 -0.97
C ASN A 171 -4.53 19.97 -0.15
N ASN A 172 -5.20 19.18 0.71
CA ASN A 172 -6.23 19.75 1.57
C ASN A 172 -5.60 20.57 2.71
N GLN A 173 -5.68 21.88 2.58
CA GLN A 173 -5.18 22.86 3.55
C GLN A 173 -6.33 23.53 4.36
N GLY A 174 -7.54 23.02 4.23
CA GLY A 174 -8.71 23.64 4.85
C GLY A 174 -9.14 24.92 4.12
N ASN A 175 -9.01 26.09 4.74
CA ASN A 175 -9.52 27.35 4.20
C ASN A 175 -8.96 27.75 2.83
N ALA A 176 -7.74 27.39 2.52
CA ALA A 176 -7.17 27.63 1.20
C ALA A 176 -7.76 26.70 0.13
N THR A 177 -8.24 25.53 0.52
CA THR A 177 -8.78 24.50 -0.39
C THR A 177 -10.13 23.97 0.12
N PRO A 178 -11.17 24.84 0.23
CA PRO A 178 -12.41 24.52 0.95
C PRO A 178 -13.23 23.40 0.29
N PHE A 179 -13.09 23.18 -1.02
CA PHE A 179 -13.95 22.25 -1.76
C PHE A 179 -13.65 20.76 -1.53
N TYR A 180 -12.63 20.42 -0.76
CA TYR A 180 -12.45 19.07 -0.23
C TYR A 180 -13.36 18.77 0.95
N ASN A 181 -13.86 19.81 1.63
CA ASN A 181 -14.49 19.68 2.93
C ASN A 181 -16.02 19.83 2.83
N GLU A 182 -16.73 19.34 3.83
CA GLU A 182 -18.20 19.40 3.89
C GLU A 182 -18.69 20.84 3.77
N GLY A 183 -19.75 21.03 2.99
CA GLY A 183 -20.34 22.34 2.76
C GLY A 183 -19.42 23.35 2.08
N ASP A 184 -18.35 22.90 1.41
CA ASP A 184 -17.33 23.77 0.77
C ASP A 184 -16.72 24.77 1.78
N ASN A 185 -16.57 24.33 3.02
CA ASN A 185 -16.06 25.12 4.12
C ASN A 185 -14.77 24.51 4.68
N GLY A 186 -13.68 25.27 4.61
CA GLY A 186 -12.37 24.82 5.07
C GLY A 186 -12.25 24.53 6.58
N GLU A 187 -13.20 24.93 7.38
CA GLU A 187 -13.29 24.61 8.82
C GLU A 187 -13.98 23.27 9.09
N ASN A 188 -14.71 22.73 8.12
CA ASN A 188 -15.41 21.46 8.28
C ASN A 188 -14.51 20.25 8.00
N PRO A 189 -14.88 19.05 8.46
CA PRO A 189 -14.20 17.80 8.10
C PRO A 189 -14.14 17.60 6.58
N ALA A 190 -13.15 16.86 6.13
CA ALA A 190 -13.08 16.39 4.76
C ALA A 190 -14.29 15.51 4.43
N ARG A 191 -14.71 15.54 3.15
CA ARG A 191 -15.83 14.71 2.66
C ARG A 191 -15.45 13.24 2.73
N LYS A 192 -16.33 12.45 3.27
CA LYS A 192 -16.19 10.99 3.27
C LYS A 192 -16.34 10.41 1.86
N GLY A 193 -16.04 9.12 1.73
CA GLY A 193 -16.19 8.38 0.50
C GLY A 193 -17.59 8.48 -0.11
N VAL A 194 -17.68 8.58 -1.44
CA VAL A 194 -18.91 8.84 -2.19
C VAL A 194 -19.26 7.70 -3.14
N ALA A 195 -20.53 7.61 -3.51
CA ALA A 195 -21.05 6.55 -4.36
C ALA A 195 -20.90 6.84 -5.86
N THR A 196 -20.95 8.11 -6.25
CA THR A 196 -20.99 8.54 -7.67
C THR A 196 -19.90 9.56 -8.00
N ALA A 197 -19.53 9.65 -9.28
CA ALA A 197 -18.51 10.58 -9.75
C ALA A 197 -18.93 12.07 -9.58
N THR A 198 -20.21 12.35 -9.57
CA THR A 198 -20.75 13.71 -9.39
C THR A 198 -20.63 14.21 -7.97
N GLU A 199 -20.56 13.29 -7.00
CA GLU A 199 -20.41 13.58 -5.57
C GLU A 199 -18.95 13.78 -5.15
N LEU A 200 -17.98 13.34 -5.95
CA LEU A 200 -16.57 13.61 -5.68
C LEU A 200 -16.35 15.12 -5.45
N ASP A 201 -15.38 15.44 -4.62
CA ASP A 201 -14.96 16.83 -4.44
C ASP A 201 -14.52 17.48 -5.76
N LYS A 202 -14.59 18.80 -5.79
CA LYS A 202 -14.34 19.58 -7.02
C LYS A 202 -12.94 19.37 -7.59
N TYR A 203 -11.92 19.32 -6.74
CA TYR A 203 -10.53 19.21 -7.19
C TYR A 203 -10.25 17.84 -7.75
N THR A 204 -10.75 16.79 -7.09
CA THR A 204 -10.62 15.41 -7.57
C THR A 204 -11.28 15.23 -8.93
N ARG A 205 -12.51 15.73 -9.11
CA ARG A 205 -13.20 15.68 -10.42
C ARG A 205 -12.39 16.31 -11.54
N GLN A 206 -11.77 17.46 -11.26
CA GLN A 206 -10.96 18.19 -12.24
C GLN A 206 -9.62 17.53 -12.54
N ALA A 207 -9.07 16.77 -11.59
CA ALA A 207 -7.77 16.11 -11.72
C ALA A 207 -7.84 14.74 -12.41
N ILE A 208 -9.01 14.13 -12.48
CA ILE A 208 -9.20 12.86 -13.20
C ILE A 208 -9.13 13.13 -14.71
N VAL A 209 -8.23 12.42 -15.40
CA VAL A 209 -8.04 12.55 -16.85
C VAL A 209 -8.29 11.20 -17.51
N THR A 210 -9.19 11.18 -18.50
CA THR A 210 -9.36 10.03 -19.40
C THR A 210 -8.69 10.36 -20.73
N PHE A 211 -7.77 9.48 -21.15
CA PHE A 211 -6.99 9.66 -22.38
C PHE A 211 -7.67 8.99 -23.57
N PRO A 212 -7.39 9.45 -24.81
CA PRO A 212 -8.00 8.88 -26.02
C PRO A 212 -7.76 7.38 -26.23
N ASN A 213 -6.68 6.84 -25.65
CA ASN A 213 -6.33 5.42 -25.67
C ASN A 213 -7.08 4.59 -24.60
N GLY A 214 -8.08 5.15 -23.91
CA GLY A 214 -8.95 4.47 -22.95
C GLY A 214 -8.41 4.39 -21.52
N TYR A 215 -7.19 4.80 -21.26
CA TYR A 215 -6.68 4.89 -19.89
C TYR A 215 -7.35 6.04 -19.13
N THR A 216 -7.51 5.87 -17.82
CA THR A 216 -7.94 6.96 -16.93
C THR A 216 -6.92 7.06 -15.80
N ALA A 217 -6.47 8.27 -15.45
CA ALA A 217 -5.46 8.49 -14.43
C ALA A 217 -5.83 9.59 -13.44
N PHE A 218 -5.24 9.48 -12.27
CA PHE A 218 -5.24 10.47 -11.21
C PHE A 218 -3.92 10.38 -10.45
N ALA A 219 -3.39 11.52 -9.99
CA ALA A 219 -2.32 11.53 -8.99
C ALA A 219 -2.54 12.73 -8.05
N GLY A 220 -2.46 12.50 -6.73
CA GLY A 220 -2.69 13.58 -5.74
C GLY A 220 -2.70 13.06 -4.31
N GLN A 221 -2.82 14.00 -3.38
CA GLN A 221 -2.99 13.67 -1.97
C GLN A 221 -4.35 12.99 -1.74
N ARG A 222 -4.36 11.93 -0.94
CA ARG A 222 -5.54 11.22 -0.48
C ARG A 222 -5.43 10.92 1.01
N ASP A 223 -6.53 10.57 1.63
CA ASP A 223 -6.54 9.90 2.91
C ASP A 223 -5.71 8.62 2.85
N ASP A 224 -5.17 8.17 3.96
CA ASP A 224 -4.48 6.87 4.00
C ASP A 224 -5.52 5.77 4.18
N GLY A 225 -5.77 5.03 3.11
CA GLY A 225 -6.81 4.02 3.07
C GLY A 225 -6.42 2.67 3.67
N PHE A 226 -5.18 2.49 4.10
CA PHE A 226 -4.82 1.33 4.89
C PHE A 226 -5.36 1.54 6.32
N PHE A 227 -5.85 0.47 6.93
CA PHE A 227 -6.35 0.52 8.30
C PHE A 227 -5.93 -0.74 9.06
N GLY A 228 -5.65 -0.57 10.35
CA GLY A 228 -5.27 -1.65 11.26
C GLY A 228 -4.62 -1.13 12.54
N ASP A 229 -4.72 -1.90 13.62
CA ASP A 229 -4.03 -1.61 14.88
C ASP A 229 -2.60 -2.16 14.87
N ILE A 230 -1.81 -1.59 13.99
CA ILE A 230 -0.44 -2.00 13.73
C ILE A 230 0.46 -1.81 14.95
N GLN A 231 0.21 -0.76 15.73
CA GLN A 231 0.90 -0.53 16.99
C GLN A 231 0.80 -1.76 17.91
N SER A 232 -0.39 -2.31 18.09
CA SER A 232 -0.61 -3.46 18.96
C SER A 232 0.06 -4.73 18.47
N ILE A 233 0.14 -4.92 17.15
CA ILE A 233 0.82 -6.08 16.54
C ILE A 233 2.32 -6.05 16.86
N PHE A 234 2.97 -4.89 16.69
CA PHE A 234 4.42 -4.75 16.94
C PHE A 234 4.77 -4.43 18.39
N ASP A 235 3.77 -4.17 19.27
CA ASP A 235 3.94 -4.05 20.70
C ASP A 235 3.61 -5.41 21.39
N LEU A 236 4.38 -6.43 21.06
CA LEU A 236 4.32 -7.78 21.61
C LEU A 236 2.95 -8.46 21.42
N LEU A 237 2.26 -8.21 20.30
CA LEU A 237 0.93 -8.75 19.97
C LEU A 237 -0.11 -8.50 21.10
N LYS A 238 0.02 -7.39 21.81
CA LYS A 238 -0.97 -6.99 22.81
C LYS A 238 -2.19 -6.34 22.15
N LEU A 239 -2.91 -7.17 21.42
CA LEU A 239 -4.12 -6.76 20.72
C LEU A 239 -5.14 -6.17 21.70
N ARG A 240 -5.84 -5.15 21.25
CA ARG A 240 -6.86 -4.43 22.05
C ARG A 240 -8.22 -4.47 21.36
N ASN A 241 -9.29 -4.34 22.14
CA ASN A 241 -10.64 -4.30 21.62
C ASN A 241 -11.43 -3.17 22.31
N PRO A 242 -11.88 -2.14 21.57
CA PRO A 242 -11.65 -1.93 20.14
C PRO A 242 -10.19 -1.63 19.83
N GLY A 243 -9.76 -1.99 18.64
CA GLY A 243 -8.46 -1.59 18.07
C GLY A 243 -8.44 -0.10 17.77
N LYS A 244 -7.25 0.44 17.53
CA LYS A 244 -7.07 1.81 17.08
C LYS A 244 -6.31 1.81 15.77
N ASP A 245 -6.91 2.36 14.73
CA ASP A 245 -6.25 2.52 13.45
C ASP A 245 -4.98 3.35 13.57
N SER A 246 -3.85 2.77 13.19
CA SER A 246 -2.54 3.41 13.29
C SER A 246 -2.30 4.44 12.17
N GLN A 247 -3.05 4.38 11.08
CA GLN A 247 -3.02 5.31 9.95
C GLN A 247 -4.13 6.36 10.02
N GLY A 248 -5.09 6.18 10.92
CA GLY A 248 -6.24 7.08 11.05
C GLY A 248 -5.84 8.54 11.22
N GLY A 249 -6.34 9.40 10.34
CA GLY A 249 -6.07 10.83 10.32
C GLY A 249 -4.84 11.27 9.54
N TYR A 250 -4.06 10.35 8.99
CA TYR A 250 -2.95 10.67 8.10
C TYR A 250 -3.38 10.68 6.64
N ASN A 251 -2.61 11.38 5.81
CA ASN A 251 -2.73 11.36 4.36
C ASN A 251 -1.51 10.68 3.73
N LEU A 252 -1.63 10.36 2.45
CA LEU A 252 -0.57 9.89 1.57
C LEU A 252 -0.64 10.59 0.21
N HIS A 253 0.28 10.29 -0.70
CA HIS A 253 0.16 10.63 -2.11
C HIS A 253 -0.13 9.38 -2.93
N LEU A 254 -1.20 9.42 -3.71
CA LEU A 254 -1.69 8.30 -4.51
C LEU A 254 -1.52 8.56 -6.00
N MET A 255 -1.07 7.55 -6.72
CA MET A 255 -1.15 7.45 -8.18
C MET A 255 -2.14 6.34 -8.51
N SER A 256 -3.18 6.66 -9.28
CA SER A 256 -4.17 5.69 -9.75
C SER A 256 -4.21 5.65 -11.26
N LEU A 257 -4.28 4.44 -11.83
CA LEU A 257 -4.36 4.19 -13.26
C LEU A 257 -5.39 3.10 -13.56
N ARG A 258 -6.38 3.42 -14.37
CA ARG A 258 -7.27 2.43 -14.96
C ARG A 258 -6.72 2.00 -16.31
N VAL A 259 -6.50 0.70 -16.47
CA VAL A 259 -5.92 0.08 -17.66
C VAL A 259 -7.00 -0.71 -18.40
N PRO A 260 -7.28 -0.40 -19.68
CA PRO A 260 -8.17 -1.22 -20.49
C PRO A 260 -7.66 -2.66 -20.62
N LEU A 261 -8.51 -3.67 -20.48
CA LEU A 261 -8.08 -5.08 -20.56
C LEU A 261 -7.53 -5.46 -21.94
N SER A 262 -7.91 -4.73 -23.00
CA SER A 262 -7.34 -4.90 -24.34
C SER A 262 -5.82 -4.68 -24.38
N GLU A 263 -5.29 -3.81 -23.52
CA GLU A 263 -3.84 -3.55 -23.38
C GLU A 263 -3.09 -4.74 -22.77
N LEU A 264 -3.80 -5.60 -22.07
CA LEU A 264 -3.27 -6.77 -21.39
C LEU A 264 -3.49 -8.08 -22.16
N GLY A 265 -4.21 -8.03 -23.29
CA GLY A 265 -4.55 -9.22 -24.08
C GLY A 265 -5.90 -9.86 -23.71
N GLY A 266 -6.77 -9.14 -22.99
CA GLY A 266 -8.10 -9.59 -22.60
C GLY A 266 -8.20 -10.04 -21.14
N ASP A 267 -9.36 -10.59 -20.78
CA ASP A 267 -9.71 -10.93 -19.40
C ASP A 267 -9.51 -12.42 -19.03
N GLN A 268 -9.25 -13.29 -20.00
CA GLN A 268 -9.13 -14.74 -19.76
C GLN A 268 -7.71 -15.11 -19.28
N GLN A 269 -7.21 -14.39 -18.30
CA GLN A 269 -5.87 -14.60 -17.77
C GLN A 269 -5.71 -14.08 -16.34
N THR A 270 -4.65 -14.57 -15.70
CA THR A 270 -4.12 -13.98 -14.47
C THR A 270 -3.01 -13.02 -14.80
N VAL A 271 -2.90 -11.93 -14.04
CA VAL A 271 -1.77 -11.01 -14.06
C VAL A 271 -1.14 -10.91 -12.67
N GLY A 272 0.12 -10.49 -12.60
CA GLY A 272 0.81 -10.17 -11.34
C GLY A 272 1.15 -8.69 -11.28
N VAL A 273 0.93 -8.03 -10.15
CA VAL A 273 1.15 -6.59 -9.99
C VAL A 273 2.06 -6.31 -8.81
N PHE A 274 3.06 -5.46 -9.02
CA PHE A 274 3.90 -4.91 -7.96
C PHE A 274 4.33 -3.49 -8.31
N ALA A 275 4.88 -2.76 -7.37
CA ALA A 275 5.38 -1.41 -7.60
C ALA A 275 6.81 -1.23 -7.09
N THR A 276 7.52 -0.28 -7.67
CA THR A 276 8.84 0.15 -7.22
C THR A 276 8.96 1.67 -7.25
N THR A 277 9.81 2.18 -6.38
CA THR A 277 10.31 3.55 -6.50
C THR A 277 11.81 3.53 -6.71
N SER A 278 12.29 4.44 -7.53
CA SER A 278 13.72 4.55 -7.85
C SER A 278 14.16 6.00 -7.75
N ARG A 279 15.26 6.23 -7.05
CA ARG A 279 15.82 7.57 -6.86
C ARG A 279 16.92 7.86 -7.86
N ALA A 280 16.90 9.07 -8.40
CA ALA A 280 18.00 9.57 -9.23
C ALA A 280 19.29 9.63 -8.41
N MET A 281 20.34 8.95 -8.88
CA MET A 281 21.67 9.11 -8.33
C MET A 281 22.22 10.48 -8.74
N ALA A 282 22.72 11.24 -7.76
CA ALA A 282 23.52 12.39 -8.07
C ALA A 282 24.70 11.94 -8.97
N PRO A 283 25.03 12.67 -10.05
CA PRO A 283 26.24 12.38 -10.81
C PRO A 283 27.43 12.34 -9.84
N ALA A 284 28.25 11.29 -9.90
CA ALA A 284 29.47 11.23 -9.12
C ALA A 284 30.21 12.56 -9.32
N GLN A 285 30.52 13.27 -8.24
CA GLN A 285 31.26 14.51 -8.34
C GLN A 285 32.61 14.18 -8.97
N SER A 286 32.78 14.57 -10.22
CA SER A 286 34.09 14.50 -10.87
C SER A 286 34.99 15.49 -10.13
N THR A 287 36.05 15.01 -9.51
CA THR A 287 37.08 15.83 -8.87
C THR A 287 37.86 16.69 -9.86
N SER A 288 37.60 16.55 -11.15
CA SER A 288 38.30 17.21 -12.27
C SER A 288 37.42 18.14 -13.12
N GLY A 289 36.44 18.83 -12.53
CA GLY A 289 35.60 19.79 -13.24
C GLY A 289 34.47 19.13 -14.07
N ARG A 290 33.33 19.81 -14.20
CA ARG A 290 32.20 19.33 -15.02
C ARG A 290 32.61 19.26 -16.48
N GLY A 291 32.88 18.07 -17.00
CA GLY A 291 33.10 17.85 -18.42
C GLY A 291 31.80 17.91 -19.21
N PHE A 292 31.87 18.24 -20.50
CA PHE A 292 30.73 18.23 -21.42
C PHE A 292 29.94 16.91 -21.38
N LEU A 293 30.60 15.77 -21.09
CA LEU A 293 29.96 14.45 -20.95
C LEU A 293 29.06 14.33 -19.71
N ASP A 294 29.29 15.10 -18.65
CA ASP A 294 28.44 15.07 -17.45
C ASP A 294 27.11 15.79 -17.69
N LEU A 295 27.07 16.73 -18.63
CA LEU A 295 25.86 17.46 -19.04
C LEU A 295 24.90 16.59 -19.89
N ILE A 296 25.41 15.54 -20.53
CA ILE A 296 24.61 14.64 -21.40
C ILE A 296 24.34 13.27 -20.78
N ARG A 297 24.93 12.96 -19.63
CA ARG A 297 24.61 11.73 -18.89
C ARG A 297 23.20 11.83 -18.35
N ARG A 298 22.32 10.92 -18.79
CA ARG A 298 21.01 10.74 -18.18
C ARG A 298 21.19 10.30 -16.72
N PRO A 299 20.43 10.85 -15.77
CA PRO A 299 20.52 10.41 -14.39
C PRO A 299 20.28 8.90 -14.31
N GLN A 300 21.15 8.19 -13.61
CA GLN A 300 20.92 6.78 -13.29
C GLN A 300 19.93 6.73 -12.13
N PHE A 301 18.97 5.83 -12.21
CA PHE A 301 18.00 5.61 -11.15
C PHE A 301 18.31 4.28 -10.48
N VAL A 302 18.28 4.27 -9.15
CA VAL A 302 18.47 3.07 -8.32
C VAL A 302 17.18 2.83 -7.55
N GLN A 303 16.69 1.59 -7.61
CA GLN A 303 15.52 1.17 -6.85
C GLN A 303 15.81 1.30 -5.35
N VAL A 304 14.87 1.92 -4.63
CA VAL A 304 14.97 2.19 -3.19
C VAL A 304 13.80 1.61 -2.39
N ALA A 305 12.66 1.37 -3.04
CA ALA A 305 11.53 0.64 -2.45
C ALA A 305 10.88 -0.29 -3.46
N ARG A 306 10.24 -1.32 -2.93
CA ARG A 306 9.40 -2.28 -3.66
C ARG A 306 8.25 -2.71 -2.77
N GLN A 307 7.11 -2.97 -3.40
CA GLN A 307 5.97 -3.56 -2.73
C GLN A 307 5.14 -4.39 -3.73
N GLY A 308 4.78 -5.59 -3.32
CA GLY A 308 3.80 -6.44 -3.98
C GLY A 308 2.57 -6.62 -3.09
N ASN A 309 2.44 -7.80 -2.48
CA ASN A 309 1.37 -8.09 -1.53
C ASN A 309 1.50 -7.23 -0.25
N PRO A 310 0.38 -6.88 0.39
CA PRO A 310 0.41 -6.20 1.67
C PRO A 310 1.11 -7.05 2.74
N LEU A 311 1.77 -6.41 3.69
CA LEU A 311 2.36 -7.00 4.89
C LEU A 311 3.53 -7.98 4.67
N PHE A 312 4.02 -8.20 3.42
CA PHE A 312 5.09 -9.18 3.21
C PHE A 312 6.42 -8.73 3.80
N ASN A 313 6.96 -7.61 3.35
CA ASN A 313 8.22 -7.08 3.89
C ASN A 313 8.09 -6.70 5.36
N GLU A 314 6.95 -6.20 5.73
CA GLU A 314 6.66 -5.70 7.06
C GLU A 314 6.55 -6.81 8.11
N GLY A 315 5.64 -7.77 7.90
CA GLY A 315 5.24 -8.77 8.87
C GLY A 315 5.94 -10.12 8.74
N LEU A 316 6.60 -10.41 7.60
CA LEU A 316 7.22 -11.72 7.36
C LEU A 316 8.74 -11.62 7.20
N VAL A 317 9.27 -10.66 6.46
CA VAL A 317 10.71 -10.57 6.18
C VAL A 317 11.49 -10.11 7.43
N ALA A 318 12.56 -10.81 7.77
CA ALA A 318 13.41 -10.43 8.89
C ALA A 318 14.16 -9.12 8.62
N ILE A 319 14.48 -8.37 9.70
CA ILE A 319 15.10 -7.05 9.63
C ILE A 319 16.39 -7.02 8.80
N GLU A 320 17.18 -8.09 8.82
CA GLU A 320 18.44 -8.21 8.07
C GLU A 320 18.22 -8.17 6.54
N ASP A 321 17.06 -8.61 6.05
CA ASP A 321 16.74 -8.72 4.63
C ASP A 321 15.73 -7.68 4.12
N LYS A 322 15.15 -6.83 4.98
CA LYS A 322 14.13 -5.82 4.59
C LYS A 322 14.65 -4.81 3.57
N ASP A 323 15.85 -4.29 3.75
CA ASP A 323 16.47 -3.38 2.78
C ASP A 323 16.88 -4.09 1.48
N THR A 324 17.22 -5.39 1.56
CA THR A 324 17.48 -6.23 0.37
C THR A 324 16.19 -6.41 -0.44
N TYR A 325 15.07 -6.67 0.25
CA TYR A 325 13.77 -6.74 -0.39
C TYR A 325 13.44 -5.44 -1.15
N SER A 326 13.58 -4.29 -0.50
CA SER A 326 13.29 -2.98 -1.11
C SER A 326 14.12 -2.69 -2.37
N ARG A 327 15.32 -3.29 -2.50
CA ARG A 327 16.28 -3.03 -3.58
C ARG A 327 16.35 -4.09 -4.65
N THR A 328 15.62 -5.19 -4.51
CA THR A 328 15.61 -6.29 -5.48
C THR A 328 14.26 -6.40 -6.17
N LEU A 329 14.23 -7.05 -7.33
CA LEU A 329 13.00 -7.38 -8.04
C LEU A 329 12.44 -8.73 -7.54
N PRO A 330 11.15 -9.03 -7.76
CA PRO A 330 10.54 -10.30 -7.38
C PRO A 330 11.21 -11.54 -7.99
N THR A 331 12.05 -11.37 -9.00
CA THR A 331 12.86 -12.44 -9.60
C THR A 331 13.76 -13.18 -8.60
N THR A 332 14.10 -12.56 -7.49
CA THR A 332 14.99 -13.11 -6.45
C THR A 332 14.25 -13.75 -5.28
N ASP A 333 12.93 -13.57 -5.21
CA ASP A 333 12.14 -13.92 -4.02
C ASP A 333 12.18 -15.41 -3.69
N GLY A 334 12.16 -16.26 -4.72
CA GLY A 334 12.25 -17.70 -4.54
C GLY A 334 13.53 -18.17 -3.86
N GLN A 335 14.62 -17.42 -4.00
CA GLN A 335 15.93 -17.74 -3.43
C GLN A 335 16.14 -17.11 -2.05
N ILE A 336 15.70 -15.87 -1.87
CA ILE A 336 16.03 -15.08 -0.68
C ILE A 336 14.89 -15.11 0.35
N PHE A 337 13.64 -14.89 -0.09
CA PHE A 337 12.53 -14.57 0.82
C PHE A 337 11.54 -15.71 1.05
N ARG A 338 11.57 -16.78 0.25
CA ARG A 338 10.68 -17.95 0.39
C ARG A 338 10.69 -18.52 1.82
N LYS A 339 11.85 -18.55 2.46
CA LYS A 339 12.04 -19.06 3.83
C LYS A 339 11.12 -18.36 4.84
N TYR A 340 10.86 -17.08 4.66
CA TYR A 340 9.99 -16.27 5.55
C TYR A 340 8.51 -16.56 5.33
N ALA A 341 8.10 -16.78 4.09
CA ALA A 341 6.72 -17.17 3.79
C ALA A 341 6.43 -18.62 4.22
N GLU A 342 7.39 -19.54 4.05
CA GLU A 342 7.23 -20.94 4.45
C GLU A 342 7.31 -21.17 5.96
N ASN A 343 8.01 -20.28 6.69
CA ASN A 343 8.16 -20.38 8.14
C ASN A 343 7.94 -19.00 8.79
N PRO A 344 6.70 -18.50 8.81
CA PRO A 344 6.40 -17.15 9.26
C PRO A 344 6.66 -17.01 10.77
N GLU A 345 7.62 -16.14 11.13
CA GLU A 345 7.96 -15.86 12.53
C GLU A 345 6.76 -15.33 13.32
N LEU A 346 5.91 -14.52 12.67
CA LEU A 346 4.71 -13.98 13.30
C LEU A 346 3.78 -15.10 13.80
N ALA A 347 3.68 -16.23 13.09
CA ALA A 347 2.91 -17.38 13.56
C ALA A 347 3.54 -18.02 14.81
N THR A 348 4.87 -18.09 14.89
CA THR A 348 5.58 -18.54 16.10
C THR A 348 5.33 -17.60 17.27
N LEU A 349 5.34 -16.29 17.04
CA LEU A 349 5.05 -15.29 18.07
C LEU A 349 3.60 -15.35 18.55
N ILE A 350 2.64 -15.58 17.65
CA ILE A 350 1.22 -15.83 18.03
C ILE A 350 1.13 -17.03 18.96
N ASN A 351 1.78 -18.13 18.65
CA ASN A 351 1.79 -19.32 19.51
C ASN A 351 2.40 -19.06 20.88
N LEU A 352 3.48 -18.29 20.93
CA LEU A 352 4.20 -17.99 22.17
C LEU A 352 3.45 -16.97 23.03
N LEU A 353 3.05 -15.85 22.47
CA LEU A 353 2.60 -14.68 23.23
C LEU A 353 1.09 -14.71 23.49
N ILE A 354 0.30 -15.18 22.53
CA ILE A 354 -1.16 -15.28 22.66
C ILE A 354 -1.56 -16.68 23.11
N GLY A 355 -0.98 -17.71 22.51
CA GLY A 355 -1.28 -19.10 22.82
C GLY A 355 -0.67 -19.63 24.13
N GLY A 356 0.21 -18.87 24.78
CA GLY A 356 0.94 -19.32 25.96
C GLY A 356 1.72 -20.61 25.73
N GLY A 357 2.19 -20.84 24.49
CA GLY A 357 2.88 -22.04 24.03
C GLY A 357 1.96 -23.08 23.38
N GLN A 358 0.67 -22.86 23.31
CA GLN A 358 -0.25 -23.67 22.51
C GLN A 358 -0.10 -23.31 21.03
N GLN A 359 -0.22 -24.31 20.15
CA GLN A 359 -0.17 -24.10 18.70
C GLN A 359 -1.51 -23.56 18.19
N LEU A 360 -1.65 -22.25 18.12
CA LEU A 360 -2.80 -21.54 17.51
C LEU A 360 -2.62 -21.39 16.00
N ALA A 361 -1.40 -21.05 15.58
CA ALA A 361 -1.03 -20.81 14.20
C ALA A 361 -0.05 -21.89 13.68
N ILE A 362 -0.06 -22.11 12.36
CA ILE A 362 0.87 -23.03 11.70
C ILE A 362 2.11 -22.23 11.29
N ASP A 363 3.22 -22.48 11.96
CA ASP A 363 4.46 -21.68 11.85
C ASP A 363 5.53 -22.28 10.95
N LYS A 364 5.28 -23.45 10.34
CA LYS A 364 6.25 -24.13 9.47
C LYS A 364 5.58 -24.84 8.30
N GLY A 365 6.34 -24.97 7.20
CA GLY A 365 5.89 -25.70 6.02
C GLY A 365 4.70 -25.06 5.29
N ARG A 366 4.60 -23.74 5.33
CA ARG A 366 3.51 -22.95 4.78
C ARG A 366 3.67 -22.73 3.28
N ALA A 367 3.60 -23.82 2.50
CA ALA A 367 3.60 -23.74 1.04
C ALA A 367 2.41 -22.93 0.49
N ASP A 368 1.30 -22.90 1.21
CA ASP A 368 0.12 -22.10 0.92
C ASP A 368 0.38 -20.58 1.05
N ILE A 369 1.04 -20.16 2.11
CA ILE A 369 1.48 -18.75 2.28
C ILE A 369 2.53 -18.40 1.22
N ALA A 370 3.51 -19.27 1.00
CA ALA A 370 4.52 -19.05 -0.04
C ALA A 370 3.91 -18.96 -1.46
N ALA A 371 2.82 -19.65 -1.74
CA ALA A 371 2.13 -19.55 -3.03
C ALA A 371 1.50 -18.15 -3.27
N ILE A 372 1.13 -17.44 -2.19
CA ILE A 372 0.63 -16.06 -2.28
C ILE A 372 1.79 -15.10 -2.50
N PHE A 373 2.82 -15.19 -1.66
CA PHE A 373 3.87 -14.17 -1.56
C PHE A 373 5.09 -14.40 -2.47
N ILE A 374 5.28 -15.59 -3.07
CA ILE A 374 6.50 -15.91 -3.82
C ILE A 374 6.20 -16.33 -5.27
N PRO A 375 6.66 -15.56 -6.27
CA PRO A 375 7.25 -14.23 -6.14
C PRO A 375 6.22 -13.20 -5.66
N ASP A 376 6.69 -12.13 -4.99
CA ASP A 376 5.82 -11.16 -4.36
C ASP A 376 5.18 -10.21 -5.39
N LEU A 377 4.05 -10.65 -5.88
CA LEU A 377 3.16 -9.99 -6.82
C LEU A 377 1.73 -10.15 -6.31
N ILE A 378 0.94 -9.11 -6.34
CA ILE A 378 -0.51 -9.22 -6.21
C ILE A 378 -1.02 -9.93 -7.47
N LYS A 379 -1.41 -11.18 -7.33
CA LYS A 379 -1.93 -11.99 -8.42
C LYS A 379 -3.44 -11.76 -8.53
N ILE A 380 -3.93 -11.51 -9.73
CA ILE A 380 -5.34 -11.28 -9.98
C ILE A 380 -5.81 -12.01 -11.22
N ASP A 381 -6.91 -12.75 -11.09
CA ASP A 381 -7.64 -13.34 -12.19
C ASP A 381 -8.56 -12.28 -12.81
N LEU A 382 -8.25 -11.84 -14.03
CA LEU A 382 -9.01 -10.81 -14.75
C LEU A 382 -10.39 -11.28 -15.20
N SER A 383 -10.65 -12.59 -15.20
CA SER A 383 -11.98 -13.15 -15.54
C SER A 383 -12.99 -13.02 -14.41
N THR A 384 -12.55 -12.69 -13.19
CA THR A 384 -13.44 -12.50 -12.04
C THR A 384 -14.47 -11.40 -12.32
N ASP A 385 -15.63 -11.52 -11.70
CA ASP A 385 -16.64 -10.47 -11.77
C ASP A 385 -16.12 -9.15 -11.17
N PRO A 386 -16.65 -8.02 -11.62
CA PRO A 386 -16.30 -6.73 -11.06
C PRO A 386 -16.42 -6.71 -9.54
N VAL A 387 -15.41 -6.19 -8.89
CA VAL A 387 -15.32 -6.12 -7.43
C VAL A 387 -16.38 -5.16 -6.89
N ARG A 388 -17.14 -5.59 -5.92
CA ARG A 388 -18.01 -4.74 -5.11
C ARG A 388 -17.16 -4.02 -4.04
N LEU A 389 -17.32 -2.71 -3.92
CA LEU A 389 -16.53 -1.86 -3.00
C LEU A 389 -17.33 -1.45 -1.75
N ALA A 390 -18.13 -2.07 -1.18
CA ALA A 390 -19.03 -1.87 -0.06
C ALA A 390 -20.49 -2.03 -0.47
N GLY A 391 -21.31 -2.43 0.43
CA GLY A 391 -22.76 -2.62 0.24
C GLY A 391 -23.22 -4.00 0.67
N ASN A 392 -24.52 -4.13 0.86
CA ASN A 392 -25.17 -5.38 1.22
C ASN A 392 -25.64 -6.10 -0.05
N GLY A 393 -25.30 -7.38 -0.18
CA GLY A 393 -25.72 -8.23 -1.26
C GLY A 393 -25.02 -8.02 -2.62
N PRO A 394 -25.21 -8.95 -3.55
CA PRO A 394 -24.56 -8.90 -4.86
C PRO A 394 -24.91 -7.62 -5.63
N GLY A 395 -23.88 -6.87 -6.02
CA GLY A 395 -24.04 -5.62 -6.77
C GLY A 395 -24.57 -4.43 -5.97
N ALA A 396 -24.90 -4.59 -4.69
CA ALA A 396 -25.36 -3.49 -3.85
C ALA A 396 -24.18 -2.69 -3.33
N ALA A 397 -23.99 -1.50 -3.86
CA ALA A 397 -23.02 -0.51 -3.37
C ALA A 397 -23.80 0.67 -2.79
N THR A 398 -24.53 0.45 -1.71
CA THR A 398 -25.51 1.42 -1.22
C THR A 398 -24.99 2.33 -0.12
N ASN A 399 -23.98 1.91 0.62
CA ASN A 399 -23.43 2.69 1.71
C ASN A 399 -21.90 2.77 1.60
N PRO A 400 -21.30 3.97 1.49
CA PRO A 400 -19.85 4.14 1.52
C PRO A 400 -19.23 3.67 2.83
N ASP A 401 -19.97 3.74 3.93
CA ASP A 401 -19.52 3.36 5.27
C ASP A 401 -19.87 1.90 5.62
N ASP A 402 -20.34 1.10 4.64
CA ASP A 402 -20.62 -0.31 4.86
C ASP A 402 -19.31 -1.11 4.94
N MET A 403 -18.94 -1.41 6.16
CA MET A 403 -17.72 -2.15 6.51
C MET A 403 -17.85 -3.65 6.27
N GLY A 404 -19.07 -4.17 6.15
CA GLY A 404 -19.32 -5.62 6.02
C GLY A 404 -18.71 -6.24 4.78
N PHE A 405 -18.53 -5.46 3.74
CA PHE A 405 -17.92 -5.91 2.50
C PHE A 405 -16.39 -5.87 2.52
N SER A 406 -15.78 -4.84 3.08
CA SER A 406 -14.32 -4.71 3.14
C SER A 406 -13.71 -5.71 4.11
N ARG A 407 -14.47 -6.08 5.12
CA ARG A 407 -14.03 -7.01 6.14
C ARG A 407 -13.97 -8.43 5.57
N LEU A 408 -12.83 -9.08 5.73
CA LEU A 408 -12.64 -10.48 5.37
C LEU A 408 -13.07 -10.82 3.94
N SER A 409 -12.74 -9.99 2.98
CA SER A 409 -13.17 -10.12 1.58
C SER A 409 -12.91 -11.49 0.96
N ILE A 410 -11.91 -12.22 1.46
CA ILE A 410 -11.62 -13.59 1.04
C ILE A 410 -12.41 -14.62 1.84
N PHE A 411 -12.58 -14.40 3.14
CA PHE A 411 -13.12 -15.37 4.08
C PHE A 411 -14.51 -14.99 4.60
N GLY A 412 -14.91 -13.74 4.45
CA GLY A 412 -16.19 -13.21 4.92
C GLY A 412 -17.08 -12.74 3.78
N GLY A 413 -17.31 -11.49 3.64
CA GLY A 413 -18.10 -10.77 2.65
C GLY A 413 -18.64 -11.60 1.48
N ASP A 414 -18.03 -11.46 0.34
CA ASP A 414 -18.48 -12.12 -0.90
C ASP A 414 -18.44 -13.66 -0.83
N ILE A 415 -17.57 -14.23 0.00
CA ILE A 415 -17.48 -15.69 0.14
C ILE A 415 -18.67 -16.25 0.91
N LEU A 416 -19.07 -15.62 1.99
CA LEU A 416 -20.24 -16.05 2.74
C LEU A 416 -21.52 -15.92 1.91
N GLU A 417 -21.65 -14.85 1.14
CA GLU A 417 -22.73 -14.69 0.19
C GLU A 417 -22.68 -15.72 -0.93
N SER A 418 -21.51 -15.99 -1.47
CA SER A 418 -21.34 -17.03 -2.50
C SER A 418 -21.73 -18.40 -1.97
N ARG A 419 -21.38 -18.73 -0.72
CA ARG A 419 -21.83 -19.96 -0.05
C ARG A 419 -23.34 -20.00 0.15
N ALA A 420 -23.94 -18.91 0.64
CA ALA A 420 -25.38 -18.81 0.85
C ALA A 420 -26.16 -18.93 -0.48
N ALA A 421 -25.60 -18.44 -1.56
CA ALA A 421 -26.16 -18.54 -2.91
C ALA A 421 -25.87 -19.89 -3.59
N GLY A 422 -25.17 -20.82 -2.95
CA GLY A 422 -24.80 -22.12 -3.50
C GLY A 422 -23.67 -22.08 -4.55
N HIS A 423 -22.97 -20.98 -4.69
CA HIS A 423 -21.83 -20.87 -5.60
C HIS A 423 -20.59 -21.56 -5.02
N PRO A 424 -19.83 -22.32 -5.84
CA PRO A 424 -18.62 -22.95 -5.36
C PRO A 424 -17.53 -21.92 -5.06
N PHE A 425 -16.92 -22.09 -3.92
CA PHE A 425 -15.77 -21.33 -3.48
C PHE A 425 -14.54 -21.61 -4.38
N ARG A 426 -13.98 -20.58 -5.00
CA ARG A 426 -12.88 -20.73 -5.97
C ARG A 426 -11.73 -19.81 -5.63
N LEU A 427 -10.75 -20.31 -4.89
CA LEU A 427 -9.42 -19.73 -4.98
C LEU A 427 -8.85 -20.13 -6.35
N PRO A 428 -8.19 -19.23 -7.09
CA PRO A 428 -7.41 -19.63 -8.23
C PRO A 428 -6.44 -20.70 -7.78
N SER A 429 -6.72 -21.94 -8.13
CA SER A 429 -6.03 -23.14 -7.63
C SER A 429 -4.52 -23.08 -7.85
N GLN A 430 -4.10 -22.35 -8.87
CA GLN A 430 -2.71 -22.05 -9.18
C GLN A 430 -1.98 -21.26 -8.07
N PHE A 431 -2.69 -20.49 -7.24
CA PHE A 431 -2.08 -19.71 -6.16
C PHE A 431 -1.78 -20.56 -4.92
N LEU A 432 -2.52 -21.64 -4.75
CA LEU A 432 -2.41 -22.50 -3.58
C LEU A 432 -1.84 -23.89 -3.90
N GLY A 433 -1.41 -24.14 -5.14
CA GLY A 433 -0.93 -25.46 -5.57
C GLY A 433 -2.02 -26.54 -5.52
N LEU A 434 -3.30 -26.13 -5.59
CA LEU A 434 -4.44 -27.04 -5.56
C LEU A 434 -4.92 -27.41 -6.98
N PRO A 435 -5.60 -28.55 -7.15
CA PRO A 435 -6.15 -28.94 -8.44
C PRO A 435 -7.15 -27.90 -8.97
N ALA A 436 -7.06 -27.58 -10.26
CA ALA A 436 -7.91 -26.61 -10.92
C ALA A 436 -9.41 -26.85 -10.66
N GLY A 437 -10.16 -25.79 -10.35
CA GLY A 437 -11.61 -25.81 -10.31
C GLY A 437 -12.27 -26.24 -9.00
N LYS A 438 -11.54 -26.40 -7.89
CA LYS A 438 -12.15 -26.81 -6.62
C LYS A 438 -12.66 -25.68 -5.73
N PHE A 439 -12.15 -24.46 -5.87
CA PHE A 439 -12.50 -23.36 -4.99
C PHE A 439 -12.62 -22.05 -5.78
N PHE A 440 -13.56 -21.21 -5.44
CA PHE A 440 -13.74 -19.89 -6.05
C PHE A 440 -13.80 -18.80 -5.00
N VAL A 441 -12.99 -17.76 -5.19
CA VAL A 441 -13.04 -16.51 -4.43
C VAL A 441 -13.28 -15.40 -5.45
N PRO A 442 -14.36 -14.63 -5.33
CA PRO A 442 -14.51 -13.38 -6.07
C PRO A 442 -13.33 -12.44 -5.78
N GLY A 443 -13.21 -11.34 -6.52
CA GLY A 443 -12.14 -10.37 -6.31
C GLY A 443 -12.00 -9.93 -4.85
N GLY A 444 -10.78 -9.69 -4.44
CA GLY A 444 -10.37 -9.37 -3.09
C GLY A 444 -9.10 -10.11 -2.72
N TRP A 445 -8.25 -9.51 -1.86
CA TRP A 445 -6.96 -10.11 -1.55
C TRP A 445 -7.11 -11.55 -1.00
N PRO A 446 -6.28 -12.53 -1.49
CA PRO A 446 -5.15 -12.44 -2.40
C PRO A 446 -5.48 -12.53 -3.90
N ASN A 447 -6.75 -12.54 -4.34
CA ASN A 447 -7.14 -12.42 -5.75
C ASN A 447 -7.32 -10.93 -6.12
N GLY A 448 -6.21 -10.23 -6.37
CA GLY A 448 -6.16 -8.79 -6.38
C GLY A 448 -6.14 -8.20 -4.98
N ARG A 449 -6.20 -6.87 -4.89
CA ARG A 449 -6.35 -6.12 -3.64
C ARG A 449 -7.18 -4.86 -3.91
N ARG A 450 -8.26 -4.68 -3.16
CA ARG A 450 -9.12 -3.50 -3.20
C ARG A 450 -8.73 -2.53 -2.08
N PHE A 451 -9.15 -1.29 -2.15
CA PHE A 451 -9.02 -0.32 -1.08
C PHE A 451 -9.86 -0.82 0.10
N GLY A 452 -10.67 -1.30 0.42
CA GLY A 452 -11.40 -1.73 1.61
C GLY A 452 -11.10 -3.17 2.05
N ASP A 453 -10.15 -3.86 1.45
CA ASP A 453 -9.77 -5.19 1.92
C ASP A 453 -9.06 -5.09 3.28
N ASP A 454 -9.62 -5.73 4.28
CA ASP A 454 -9.06 -5.82 5.63
C ASP A 454 -7.90 -6.81 5.65
N VAL A 455 -6.75 -6.34 5.16
CA VAL A 455 -5.60 -7.22 4.91
C VAL A 455 -4.93 -7.68 6.20
N VAL A 456 -5.09 -6.96 7.29
CA VAL A 456 -4.55 -7.34 8.60
C VAL A 456 -5.31 -8.55 9.14
N ASP A 457 -6.62 -8.46 9.24
CA ASP A 457 -7.48 -9.56 9.68
C ASP A 457 -7.35 -10.78 8.75
N ILE A 458 -7.33 -10.55 7.42
CA ILE A 458 -7.13 -11.60 6.43
C ILE A 458 -5.78 -12.32 6.64
N ALA A 459 -4.70 -11.57 6.88
CA ALA A 459 -3.37 -12.13 7.11
C ALA A 459 -3.32 -12.94 8.42
N ILE A 460 -3.91 -12.44 9.49
CA ILE A 460 -4.00 -13.16 10.77
C ILE A 460 -4.77 -14.48 10.58
N ILE A 461 -5.93 -14.44 9.93
CA ILE A 461 -6.71 -15.65 9.62
C ILE A 461 -5.90 -16.63 8.77
N ALA A 462 -5.15 -16.15 7.79
CA ALA A 462 -4.29 -16.97 6.96
C ALA A 462 -3.19 -17.67 7.79
N LEU A 463 -2.58 -16.97 8.75
CA LEU A 463 -1.58 -17.57 9.65
C LEU A 463 -2.18 -18.63 10.58
N LEU A 464 -3.38 -18.40 11.10
CA LEU A 464 -4.10 -19.33 11.97
C LEU A 464 -4.64 -20.56 11.23
N SER A 465 -4.82 -20.46 9.91
CA SER A 465 -5.51 -21.46 9.08
C SER A 465 -4.55 -22.22 8.18
N ASP A 466 -4.90 -23.43 7.80
CA ASP A 466 -4.33 -24.11 6.62
C ASP A 466 -5.19 -23.75 5.40
N LEU A 467 -4.69 -22.86 4.54
CA LEU A 467 -5.42 -22.41 3.35
C LEU A 467 -5.63 -23.54 2.32
N ARG A 468 -4.89 -24.65 2.43
CA ARG A 468 -5.09 -25.86 1.62
C ARG A 468 -6.34 -26.62 2.04
N ASN A 469 -6.88 -26.34 3.23
CA ASN A 469 -8.11 -26.90 3.76
C ASN A 469 -9.15 -25.83 4.08
N PRO A 470 -9.89 -25.33 3.09
CA PRO A 470 -10.87 -24.24 3.28
C PRO A 470 -11.99 -24.55 4.29
N ALA A 471 -12.22 -25.84 4.60
CA ALA A 471 -13.20 -26.23 5.61
C ALA A 471 -12.72 -25.97 7.05
N ALA A 472 -11.41 -25.76 7.24
CA ALA A 472 -10.78 -25.52 8.53
C ALA A 472 -10.30 -24.07 8.71
N LEU A 473 -10.83 -23.12 7.93
CA LEU A 473 -10.51 -21.71 8.09
C LEU A 473 -10.94 -21.19 9.46
N LYS A 474 -10.05 -20.49 10.12
CA LYS A 474 -10.23 -19.92 11.47
C LYS A 474 -10.92 -18.55 11.46
N ILE A 475 -11.99 -18.43 10.71
CA ILE A 475 -12.84 -17.25 10.73
C ILE A 475 -13.61 -17.27 12.06
N ASN A 476 -13.55 -16.20 12.85
CA ASN A 476 -14.14 -16.11 14.19
C ASN A 476 -13.47 -17.03 15.21
N ASP A 477 -12.14 -17.12 15.20
CA ASP A 477 -11.42 -17.85 16.24
C ASP A 477 -11.64 -17.22 17.62
N PRO A 478 -12.11 -17.97 18.63
CA PRO A 478 -12.44 -17.40 19.93
C PRO A 478 -11.22 -16.90 20.72
N PHE A 479 -10.00 -17.32 20.36
CA PHE A 479 -8.77 -16.86 21.01
C PHE A 479 -8.31 -15.51 20.46
N MET A 480 -8.62 -15.22 19.20
CA MET A 480 -8.22 -13.96 18.56
C MET A 480 -9.28 -12.86 18.67
N GLY A 481 -10.49 -13.20 19.12
CA GLY A 481 -11.57 -12.24 19.32
C GLY A 481 -11.94 -11.49 18.05
N ASN A 482 -11.71 -10.19 18.03
CA ASN A 482 -11.93 -9.31 16.86
C ASN A 482 -10.59 -8.99 16.15
N TYR A 483 -9.68 -9.92 16.18
CA TYR A 483 -8.33 -9.84 15.62
C TYR A 483 -7.59 -8.56 16.04
N ASP A 484 -7.30 -7.61 15.12
CA ASP A 484 -6.69 -6.34 15.52
C ASP A 484 -7.69 -5.30 16.06
N GLY A 485 -8.98 -5.57 15.92
CA GLY A 485 -10.06 -4.73 16.44
C GLY A 485 -10.38 -3.49 15.61
N VAL A 486 -9.80 -3.37 14.41
CA VAL A 486 -10.09 -2.33 13.42
C VAL A 486 -10.79 -2.97 12.23
N THR A 487 -11.93 -2.46 11.82
CA THR A 487 -12.76 -3.08 10.78
C THR A 487 -12.94 -2.21 9.55
N GLY A 488 -12.24 -1.10 9.45
CA GLY A 488 -12.27 -0.20 8.29
C GLY A 488 -11.66 1.16 8.56
N ASN A 489 -11.48 1.88 7.46
CA ASN A 489 -10.96 3.24 7.44
C ASN A 489 -12.04 4.25 7.88
N GLU A 490 -11.67 5.25 8.68
CA GLU A 490 -12.57 6.28 9.23
C GLU A 490 -13.20 7.19 8.17
N MET A 491 -12.57 7.33 7.00
CA MET A 491 -13.09 8.16 5.91
C MET A 491 -13.98 7.38 4.92
N GLY A 492 -13.98 6.04 5.00
CA GLY A 492 -14.61 5.20 3.99
C GLY A 492 -13.88 5.27 2.64
N PHE A 493 -14.50 4.79 1.57
CA PHE A 493 -13.91 4.76 0.22
C PHE A 493 -14.88 5.26 -0.84
N ASN A 494 -14.36 5.96 -1.84
CA ASN A 494 -15.14 6.27 -3.03
C ASN A 494 -15.47 4.99 -3.81
N LYS A 495 -16.71 4.84 -4.25
CA LYS A 495 -17.12 3.72 -5.12
C LYS A 495 -16.81 3.95 -6.59
N VAL A 496 -16.22 5.08 -6.89
CA VAL A 496 -15.81 5.55 -8.21
C VAL A 496 -14.33 5.92 -8.20
N PHE A 497 -13.72 5.87 -9.38
CA PHE A 497 -12.32 6.28 -9.54
C PHE A 497 -12.08 7.71 -8.99
N PRO A 498 -11.01 7.96 -8.22
CA PRO A 498 -9.83 7.12 -7.97
C PRO A 498 -9.94 6.13 -6.80
N TYR A 499 -11.10 5.92 -6.23
CA TYR A 499 -11.52 5.01 -5.17
C TYR A 499 -11.06 5.39 -3.76
N GLU A 500 -9.89 5.95 -3.60
CA GLU A 500 -9.39 6.43 -2.29
C GLU A 500 -10.10 7.70 -1.87
N SER A 501 -10.26 7.86 -0.55
CA SER A 501 -11.03 8.93 0.05
C SER A 501 -10.37 10.30 -0.11
N THR A 502 -11.17 11.34 0.12
CA THR A 502 -10.73 12.73 0.13
C THR A 502 -9.67 12.95 1.21
N PRO A 503 -8.59 13.69 0.93
CA PRO A 503 -7.54 13.93 1.93
C PRO A 503 -8.07 14.76 3.09
N GLN A 504 -7.66 14.42 4.31
CA GLN A 504 -8.03 15.14 5.52
C GLN A 504 -7.31 16.50 5.61
N ASN A 505 -7.92 17.46 6.28
CA ASN A 505 -7.32 18.76 6.53
C ASN A 505 -6.81 18.88 7.97
N GLY A 506 -5.81 19.76 8.18
CA GLY A 506 -5.20 19.95 9.50
C GLY A 506 -6.04 20.71 10.52
N ARG A 507 -7.20 21.21 10.15
CA ARG A 507 -8.10 21.98 11.05
C ARG A 507 -9.13 21.09 11.73
N ASN A 508 -9.55 20.03 11.06
CA ASN A 508 -10.59 19.14 11.56
C ASN A 508 -10.30 17.67 11.11
N ILE A 509 -9.29 17.07 11.71
CA ILE A 509 -8.85 15.71 11.42
C ILE A 509 -9.80 14.70 12.08
N VAL A 510 -10.19 13.68 11.32
CA VAL A 510 -10.93 12.51 11.83
C VAL A 510 -9.92 11.38 12.10
N GLY A 511 -10.07 10.66 13.19
CA GLY A 511 -9.25 9.47 13.51
C GLY A 511 -8.04 9.68 14.42
N MET A 512 -7.45 10.86 14.49
CA MET A 512 -6.28 11.16 15.35
C MET A 512 -6.61 11.48 16.81
N LYS A 513 -7.81 11.19 17.29
CA LYS A 513 -8.23 11.51 18.69
C LYS A 513 -8.11 10.33 19.62
#